data_e806c91100fc25298361ac510bd08192
#
_entry.id   e806c91100fc25298361ac510bd08192
#
_cell.length_a   1.000
_cell.length_b   1.000
_cell.length_c   1.000
_cell.angle_alpha   90.00
_cell.angle_beta   90.00
_cell.angle_gamma   90.00
#
_symmetry.space_group_name_H-M   'P 1'
#
loop_
_entity.id
_entity.type
_entity.pdbx_description
1 polymer ?
#
loop_
_entity_poly.entity_id
_entity_poly.type
_entity_poly.pdbx_seq_one_letter_code
_entity_poly.pdbx_strand_id
1 'polypeptide(L)'
;MIYLDTSAAAKAIIEEPESEAIRKLIADGTQFVSSKLLAVELHSVADRRVIDPADADDLLDRVALVTLDAEIMDRAITMHSGLRTLDALHLATAVHVGTAITGILTFDNELAAAAERHGIAAASLP
;
A
#
# COMPACT_ATOMS: atom_id res chain seq x y z
N MET A 1 7.36 -10.74 -0.28
CA MET A 1 6.09 -9.96 -0.19
C MET A 1 6.23 -8.63 -0.92
N ILE A 2 5.12 -8.10 -1.39
CA ILE A 2 5.04 -6.76 -1.99
C ILE A 2 4.30 -5.85 -1.01
N TYR A 3 4.86 -4.66 -0.76
CA TYR A 3 4.15 -3.63 0.00
C TYR A 3 3.06 -3.02 -0.89
N LEU A 4 1.83 -2.99 -0.42
CA LEU A 4 0.68 -2.50 -1.18
C LEU A 4 0.25 -1.14 -0.66
N ASP A 5 0.41 -0.11 -1.50
CA ASP A 5 -0.08 1.24 -1.22
C ASP A 5 -1.56 1.36 -1.60
N THR A 6 -2.24 2.30 -0.97
CA THR A 6 -3.67 2.53 -1.18
C THR A 6 -4.02 2.86 -2.63
N SER A 7 -3.15 3.60 -3.34
CA SER A 7 -3.39 3.91 -4.75
C SER A 7 -3.51 2.66 -5.63
N ALA A 8 -2.74 1.63 -5.30
CA ALA A 8 -2.81 0.35 -6.00
C ALA A 8 -3.96 -0.52 -5.48
N ALA A 9 -4.14 -0.59 -4.16
CA ALA A 9 -5.23 -1.35 -3.55
C ALA A 9 -6.60 -0.88 -4.06
N ALA A 10 -6.80 0.42 -4.19
CA ALA A 10 -8.05 0.98 -4.69
C ALA A 10 -8.41 0.46 -6.09
N LYS A 11 -7.43 0.20 -6.93
CA LYS A 11 -7.66 -0.33 -8.28
C LYS A 11 -8.19 -1.76 -8.29
N ALA A 12 -8.08 -2.49 -7.19
CA ALA A 12 -8.69 -3.81 -7.07
C ALA A 12 -10.21 -3.73 -6.85
N ILE A 13 -10.70 -2.64 -6.27
CA ILE A 13 -12.13 -2.46 -5.96
C ILE A 13 -12.81 -1.42 -6.85
N ILE A 14 -12.06 -0.62 -7.61
CA ILE A 14 -12.55 0.34 -8.60
C ILE A 14 -12.15 -0.18 -9.99
N GLU A 15 -13.01 0.04 -10.99
CA GLU A 15 -12.68 -0.35 -12.36
C GLU A 15 -11.89 0.76 -13.06
N GLU A 16 -10.59 0.51 -13.27
CA GLU A 16 -9.65 1.39 -13.96
C GLU A 16 -8.74 0.55 -14.88
N PRO A 17 -7.94 1.16 -15.76
CA PRO A 17 -7.14 0.40 -16.73
C PRO A 17 -6.24 -0.68 -16.11
N GLU A 18 -5.67 -0.43 -14.93
CA GLU A 18 -4.74 -1.36 -14.27
C GLU A 18 -5.43 -2.39 -13.37
N SER A 19 -6.76 -2.30 -13.20
CA SER A 19 -7.51 -3.14 -12.25
C SER A 19 -7.37 -4.63 -12.53
N GLU A 20 -7.41 -5.03 -13.79
CA GLU A 20 -7.27 -6.43 -14.18
C GLU A 20 -5.89 -6.98 -13.79
N ALA A 21 -4.83 -6.21 -14.04
CA ALA A 21 -3.47 -6.62 -13.69
C ALA A 21 -3.29 -6.76 -12.18
N ILE A 22 -3.88 -5.87 -11.38
CA ILE A 22 -3.85 -5.95 -9.91
C ILE A 22 -4.60 -7.20 -9.44
N ARG A 23 -5.80 -7.44 -9.96
CA ARG A 23 -6.59 -8.63 -9.60
C ARG A 23 -5.88 -9.91 -9.97
N LYS A 24 -5.13 -9.92 -11.07
CA LYS A 24 -4.33 -11.06 -11.49
C LYS A 24 -3.22 -11.36 -10.48
N LEU A 25 -2.50 -10.35 -10.00
CA LEU A 25 -1.50 -10.52 -8.95
C LEU A 25 -2.11 -11.16 -7.70
N ILE A 26 -3.29 -10.69 -7.29
CA ILE A 26 -4.00 -11.24 -6.14
C ILE A 26 -4.35 -12.71 -6.39
N ALA A 27 -4.91 -13.01 -7.56
CA ALA A 27 -5.33 -14.37 -7.92
C ALA A 27 -4.14 -15.33 -8.06
N ASP A 28 -2.98 -14.85 -8.46
CA ASP A 28 -1.77 -15.64 -8.61
C ASP A 28 -1.11 -15.99 -7.26
N GLY A 29 -1.68 -15.55 -6.14
CA GLY A 29 -1.16 -15.87 -4.82
C GLY A 29 -0.03 -14.98 -4.36
N THR A 30 0.18 -13.83 -4.99
CA THR A 30 1.16 -12.83 -4.52
C THR A 30 0.85 -12.42 -3.09
N GLN A 31 1.85 -12.46 -2.22
CA GLN A 31 1.70 -12.05 -0.83
C GLN A 31 1.92 -10.55 -0.70
N PHE A 32 0.96 -9.89 -0.05
CA PHE A 32 1.01 -8.45 0.19
C PHE A 32 1.13 -8.14 1.68
N VAL A 33 1.81 -7.04 1.96
CA VAL A 33 1.87 -6.42 3.28
C VAL A 33 1.58 -4.93 3.13
N SER A 34 0.96 -4.33 4.14
CA SER A 34 0.73 -2.89 4.17
C SER A 34 0.61 -2.41 5.61
N SER A 35 0.42 -1.10 5.78
CA SER A 35 0.05 -0.51 7.05
C SER A 35 -1.41 -0.80 7.38
N LYS A 36 -1.74 -0.91 8.65
CA LYS A 36 -3.14 -0.93 9.13
C LYS A 36 -3.92 0.30 8.63
N LEU A 37 -3.21 1.39 8.34
CA LEU A 37 -3.76 2.58 7.72
C LEU A 37 -4.50 2.27 6.41
N LEU A 38 -4.03 1.28 5.65
CA LEU A 38 -4.68 0.85 4.41
C LEU A 38 -6.15 0.51 4.63
N ALA A 39 -6.48 -0.13 5.75
CA ALA A 39 -7.87 -0.50 6.04
C ALA A 39 -8.77 0.73 6.11
N VAL A 40 -8.32 1.78 6.80
CA VAL A 40 -9.08 3.04 6.92
C VAL A 40 -9.20 3.72 5.55
N GLU A 41 -8.10 3.83 4.84
CA GLU A 41 -8.07 4.51 3.54
C GLU A 41 -8.94 3.80 2.51
N LEU A 42 -8.86 2.47 2.45
CA LEU A 42 -9.61 1.69 1.47
C LEU A 42 -11.12 1.75 1.74
N HIS A 43 -11.53 1.67 3.02
CA HIS A 43 -12.93 1.87 3.39
C HIS A 43 -13.42 3.28 3.07
N SER A 44 -12.56 4.30 3.26
CA SER A 44 -12.89 5.68 2.86
C SER A 44 -13.11 5.80 1.35
N VAL A 45 -12.30 5.11 0.55
CA VAL A 45 -12.50 5.04 -0.91
C VAL A 45 -13.83 4.38 -1.24
N ALA A 46 -14.14 3.25 -0.62
CA ALA A 46 -15.40 2.54 -0.83
C ALA A 46 -16.61 3.44 -0.48
N ASP A 47 -16.55 4.17 0.62
CA ASP A 47 -17.60 5.08 1.04
C ASP A 47 -17.84 6.19 0.02
N ARG A 48 -16.76 6.83 -0.46
CA ARG A 48 -16.85 7.94 -1.43
C ARG A 48 -17.34 7.48 -2.80
N ARG A 49 -16.99 6.27 -3.21
CA ARG A 49 -17.32 5.70 -4.53
C ARG A 49 -18.60 4.86 -4.50
N VAL A 50 -19.25 4.75 -3.35
CA VAL A 50 -20.47 3.93 -3.17
C VAL A 50 -20.22 2.48 -3.59
N ILE A 51 -19.09 1.93 -3.13
CA ILE A 51 -18.72 0.54 -3.34
C ILE A 51 -19.08 -0.25 -2.09
N ASP A 52 -19.51 -1.49 -2.26
CA ASP A 52 -19.82 -2.38 -1.14
C ASP A 52 -18.58 -2.53 -0.24
N PRO A 53 -18.68 -2.22 1.06
CA PRO A 53 -17.56 -2.39 1.97
C PRO A 53 -17.04 -3.84 2.04
N ALA A 54 -17.84 -4.82 1.68
CA ALA A 54 -17.39 -6.21 1.59
C ALA A 54 -16.26 -6.38 0.57
N ASP A 55 -16.24 -5.60 -0.52
CA ASP A 55 -15.16 -5.66 -1.51
C ASP A 55 -13.84 -5.20 -0.91
N ALA A 56 -13.87 -4.16 -0.08
CA ALA A 56 -12.69 -3.70 0.65
C ALA A 56 -12.22 -4.76 1.66
N ASP A 57 -13.14 -5.35 2.42
CA ASP A 57 -12.81 -6.39 3.40
C ASP A 57 -12.19 -7.62 2.74
N ASP A 58 -12.72 -8.05 1.59
CA ASP A 58 -12.19 -9.20 0.86
C ASP A 58 -10.75 -8.97 0.42
N LEU A 59 -10.41 -7.76 -0.03
CA LEU A 59 -9.04 -7.42 -0.36
C LEU A 59 -8.16 -7.40 0.89
N LEU A 60 -8.62 -6.75 1.96
CA LEU A 60 -7.85 -6.60 3.20
C LEU A 60 -7.54 -7.96 3.84
N ASP A 61 -8.41 -8.95 3.69
CA ASP A 61 -8.18 -10.31 4.19
C ASP A 61 -6.98 -10.99 3.50
N ARG A 62 -6.55 -10.48 2.36
CA ARG A 62 -5.40 -10.99 1.60
C ARG A 62 -4.11 -10.22 1.84
N VAL A 63 -4.14 -9.23 2.73
CA VAL A 63 -3.00 -8.35 3.01
C VAL A 63 -2.61 -8.49 4.48
N ALA A 64 -1.33 -8.73 4.73
CA ALA A 64 -0.80 -8.65 6.10
C ALA A 64 -0.74 -7.18 6.50
N LEU A 65 -1.43 -6.80 7.57
CA LEU A 65 -1.50 -5.42 8.01
C LEU A 65 -0.62 -5.21 9.24
N VAL A 66 0.31 -4.27 9.12
CA VAL A 66 1.23 -3.88 10.19
C VAL A 66 0.59 -2.77 11.02
N THR A 67 0.56 -2.96 12.33
CA THR A 67 0.04 -1.95 13.26
C THR A 67 0.87 -0.67 13.16
N LEU A 68 0.19 0.47 13.09
CA LEU A 68 0.82 1.78 13.06
C LEU A 68 1.14 2.19 14.50
N ASP A 69 2.32 1.82 14.96
CA ASP A 69 2.77 2.07 16.32
C ASP A 69 3.65 3.33 16.44
N ALA A 70 4.07 3.64 17.68
CA ALA A 70 4.89 4.83 17.96
C ALA A 70 6.24 4.77 17.23
N GLU A 71 6.84 3.60 17.10
CA GLU A 71 8.13 3.42 16.42
C GLU A 71 8.03 3.81 14.94
N ILE A 72 6.97 3.35 14.27
CA ILE A 72 6.73 3.70 12.86
C ILE A 72 6.44 5.20 12.71
N MET A 73 5.63 5.76 13.60
CA MET A 73 5.34 7.20 13.57
C MET A 73 6.60 8.04 13.79
N ASP A 74 7.44 7.67 14.75
CA ASP A 74 8.72 8.35 14.99
C ASP A 74 9.64 8.24 13.77
N ARG A 75 9.67 7.08 13.12
CA ARG A 75 10.43 6.88 11.89
C ARG A 75 9.93 7.79 10.77
N ALA A 76 8.62 7.94 10.61
CA ALA A 76 8.04 8.83 9.62
C ALA A 76 8.49 10.28 9.83
N ILE A 77 8.62 10.71 11.09
CA ILE A 77 9.12 12.05 11.44
C ILE A 77 10.61 12.17 11.09
N THR A 78 11.43 11.23 11.55
CA THR A 78 12.90 11.32 11.41
C THR A 78 13.41 11.12 10.00
N MET A 79 12.63 10.48 9.13
CA MET A 79 13.01 10.27 7.72
C MET A 79 13.00 11.56 6.90
N HIS A 80 12.25 12.56 7.32
CA HIS A 80 12.15 13.85 6.61
C HIS A 80 11.89 13.68 5.10
N SER A 81 10.96 12.79 4.75
CA SER A 81 10.71 12.40 3.36
C SER A 81 10.16 13.53 2.49
N GLY A 82 9.53 14.53 3.08
CA GLY A 82 8.82 15.58 2.34
C GLY A 82 7.48 15.13 1.76
N LEU A 83 7.08 13.89 1.98
CA LEU A 83 5.79 13.36 1.55
C LEU A 83 4.64 13.90 2.40
N ARG A 84 3.42 13.84 1.86
CA ARG A 84 2.22 14.07 2.66
C ARG A 84 2.14 13.02 3.77
N THR A 85 1.41 13.35 4.84
CA THR A 85 1.38 12.55 6.08
C THR A 85 1.09 11.07 5.84
N LEU A 86 0.04 10.74 5.08
CA LEU A 86 -0.33 9.34 4.86
C LEU A 86 0.75 8.59 4.07
N ASP A 87 1.33 9.23 3.07
CA ASP A 87 2.40 8.63 2.26
C ASP A 87 3.69 8.47 3.08
N ALA A 88 3.99 9.42 3.97
CA ALA A 88 5.12 9.31 4.89
C ALA A 88 4.95 8.11 5.84
N LEU A 89 3.73 7.86 6.31
CA LEU A 89 3.42 6.71 7.15
C LEU A 89 3.53 5.38 6.39
N HIS A 90 3.08 5.34 5.14
CA HIS A 90 3.28 4.17 4.29
C HIS A 90 4.76 3.89 4.04
N LEU A 91 5.53 4.93 3.71
CA LEU A 91 6.97 4.79 3.50
C LEU A 91 7.67 4.27 4.76
N ALA A 92 7.37 4.85 5.92
CA ALA A 92 7.95 4.43 7.19
C ALA A 92 7.59 2.97 7.51
N THR A 93 6.36 2.55 7.24
CA THR A 93 5.93 1.16 7.43
C THR A 93 6.70 0.22 6.50
N ALA A 94 6.84 0.56 5.23
CA ALA A 94 7.59 -0.24 4.28
C ALA A 94 9.06 -0.41 4.69
N VAL A 95 9.69 0.68 5.12
CA VAL A 95 11.08 0.64 5.62
C VAL A 95 11.18 -0.21 6.89
N HIS A 96 10.19 -0.13 7.78
CA HIS A 96 10.13 -0.95 9.00
C HIS A 96 10.06 -2.45 8.68
N VAL A 97 9.24 -2.85 7.71
CA VAL A 97 9.18 -4.25 7.25
C VAL A 97 10.51 -4.68 6.64
N GLY A 98 11.16 -3.78 5.93
CA GLY A 98 12.53 -3.96 5.46
C GLY A 98 12.67 -5.03 4.38
N THR A 99 13.65 -5.94 4.57
CA THR A 99 14.04 -6.92 3.53
C THR A 99 13.01 -8.01 3.28
N ALA A 100 11.96 -8.10 4.09
CA ALA A 100 10.86 -9.03 3.85
C ALA A 100 10.05 -8.67 2.60
N ILE A 101 10.10 -7.39 2.17
CA ILE A 101 9.45 -6.96 0.94
C ILE A 101 10.44 -6.91 -0.22
N THR A 102 9.96 -7.29 -1.41
CA THR A 102 10.74 -7.27 -2.65
C THR A 102 10.49 -6.01 -3.46
N GLY A 103 9.46 -5.24 -3.12
CA GLY A 103 9.12 -4.02 -3.79
C GLY A 103 7.86 -3.39 -3.23
N ILE A 104 7.53 -2.22 -3.75
CA ILE A 104 6.31 -1.48 -3.42
C ILE A 104 5.44 -1.33 -4.67
N LEU A 105 4.16 -1.65 -4.53
CA LEU A 105 3.17 -1.45 -5.59
C LEU A 105 2.39 -0.18 -5.29
N THR A 106 2.64 0.85 -6.06
CA THR A 106 2.00 2.17 -5.92
C THR A 106 1.88 2.85 -7.27
N PHE A 107 0.86 3.68 -7.42
CA PHE A 107 0.69 4.57 -8.57
C PHE A 107 0.99 6.04 -8.21
N ASP A 108 1.48 6.27 -7.00
CA ASP A 108 1.97 7.58 -6.58
C ASP A 108 3.45 7.70 -6.89
N ASN A 109 3.80 8.56 -7.84
CA ASN A 109 5.18 8.73 -8.31
C ASN A 109 6.11 9.30 -7.23
N GLU A 110 5.59 10.16 -6.35
CA GLU A 110 6.39 10.72 -5.25
C GLU A 110 6.72 9.64 -4.22
N LEU A 111 5.75 8.80 -3.86
CA LEU A 111 5.98 7.69 -2.96
C LEU A 111 6.95 6.67 -3.56
N ALA A 112 6.78 6.33 -4.83
CA ALA A 112 7.68 5.41 -5.53
C ALA A 112 9.13 5.91 -5.52
N ALA A 113 9.33 7.20 -5.81
CA ALA A 113 10.66 7.81 -5.81
C ALA A 113 11.28 7.83 -4.41
N ALA A 114 10.49 8.16 -3.39
CA ALA A 114 10.95 8.14 -2.00
C ALA A 114 11.33 6.72 -1.55
N ALA A 115 10.53 5.72 -1.92
CA ALA A 115 10.82 4.32 -1.61
C ALA A 115 12.14 3.87 -2.25
N GLU A 116 12.39 4.26 -3.49
CA GLU A 116 13.62 3.94 -4.19
C GLU A 116 14.86 4.53 -3.49
N ARG A 117 14.75 5.75 -2.97
CA ARG A 117 15.83 6.37 -2.17
C ARG A 117 16.15 5.58 -0.90
N HIS A 118 15.22 4.77 -0.43
CA HIS A 118 15.39 3.90 0.75
C HIS A 118 15.63 2.42 0.36
N GLY A 119 15.98 2.16 -0.90
CA GLY A 119 16.32 0.82 -1.36
C GLY A 119 15.14 -0.09 -1.65
N ILE A 120 13.92 0.46 -1.76
CA ILE A 120 12.71 -0.30 -2.06
C ILE A 120 12.33 -0.06 -3.52
N ALA A 121 12.47 -1.10 -4.34
CA ALA A 121 12.17 -1.00 -5.76
C ALA A 121 10.66 -0.93 -6.03
N ALA A 122 10.29 -0.29 -7.14
CA ALA A 122 8.91 -0.35 -7.62
C ALA A 122 8.59 -1.77 -8.09
N ALA A 123 7.47 -2.31 -7.66
CA ALA A 123 6.97 -3.59 -8.16
C ALA A 123 6.34 -3.41 -9.54
N SER A 124 6.55 -4.39 -10.41
CA SER A 124 6.00 -4.38 -11.77
C SER A 124 4.66 -5.10 -11.82
N LEU A 125 3.74 -4.59 -12.64
CA LEU A 125 2.52 -5.31 -12.99
C LEU A 125 2.77 -6.33 -14.11
N PRO A 126 2.03 -7.44 -14.10
CA PRO A 126 2.12 -8.42 -15.18
C PRO A 126 1.60 -7.87 -16.51
#